data_114183b9f958991ef9fb9b1e4c0a6e03
#
_entry.id   114183b9f958991ef9fb9b1e4c0a6e03
#
_cell.length_a   1.000
_cell.length_b   1.000
_cell.length_c   1.000
_cell.angle_alpha   90.00
_cell.angle_beta   90.00
_cell.angle_gamma   90.00
#
_symmetry.space_group_name_H-M   'P 1'
#
loop_
_entity.id
_entity.type
_entity.pdbx_description
1 polymer ?
#
loop_
_entity_poly.entity_id
_entity_poly.type
_entity_poly.pdbx_seq_one_letter_code
_entity_poly.pdbx_strand_id
1 'polypeptide(L)'
;MGERRVDYDEHGRHYTRGRRADPRIEARVHAALGDARTVLNVGAGTGSYEPRDRWVLAVEPSATMRAQRPPGAAPAIEATAEALPLDDDAVDAAMACVTIHHWPRRERGLAEMRRVARGRVVVFTFDLDRLPPWQLDYLREGVEVERARFGAIEAVAAELGGRGRVEAIPTPADCEDGFFEAFWNRPEALLEPRVRASQSMWELLDEGAEERIVERLGGDLESGLWDERHGHLREMESFEGSL
;
A
#
# COMPACT_ATOMS: atom_id res chain seq x y z
N MET A 1 -16.44 8.95 17.61
CA MET A 1 -14.99 9.03 17.47
C MET A 1 -14.74 9.37 16.01
N GLY A 2 -14.17 10.55 15.69
CA GLY A 2 -13.93 10.95 14.30
C GLY A 2 -12.90 10.01 13.67
N GLU A 3 -13.13 9.62 12.43
CA GLU A 3 -12.22 8.79 11.64
C GLU A 3 -10.89 9.55 11.48
N ARG A 4 -9.80 9.05 12.07
CA ARG A 4 -8.47 9.63 11.91
C ARG A 4 -8.04 9.39 10.47
N ARG A 5 -7.63 10.44 9.78
CA ARG A 5 -7.13 10.37 8.40
C ARG A 5 -5.70 10.89 8.36
N VAL A 6 -4.89 10.25 7.54
CA VAL A 6 -3.55 10.72 7.25
C VAL A 6 -3.64 11.88 6.27
N ASP A 7 -3.05 13.02 6.63
CA ASP A 7 -2.90 14.16 5.73
C ASP A 7 -1.62 14.01 4.91
N TYR A 8 -1.74 13.66 3.64
CA TYR A 8 -0.59 13.48 2.76
C TYR A 8 0.09 14.78 2.33
N ASP A 9 -0.49 15.94 2.59
CA ASP A 9 0.22 17.21 2.40
C ASP A 9 1.23 17.46 3.53
N GLU A 10 1.03 16.85 4.71
CA GLU A 10 1.97 16.88 5.83
C GLU A 10 2.84 15.61 5.87
N HIS A 11 2.23 14.43 5.94
CA HIS A 11 2.92 13.13 6.01
C HIS A 11 3.77 12.85 4.75
N GLY A 12 3.26 13.20 3.59
CA GLY A 12 3.92 12.95 2.31
C GLY A 12 5.33 13.53 2.17
N ARG A 13 5.74 14.48 3.00
CA ARG A 13 7.06 15.14 2.92
C ARG A 13 8.24 14.18 3.10
N HIS A 14 8.04 13.07 3.80
CA HIS A 14 9.08 12.06 4.08
C HIS A 14 8.82 10.73 3.39
N TYR A 15 7.68 10.60 2.70
CA TYR A 15 7.20 9.35 2.11
C TYR A 15 8.21 8.70 1.15
N THR A 16 8.80 9.48 0.25
CA THR A 16 9.75 8.97 -0.76
C THR A 16 11.04 8.39 -0.21
N ARG A 17 11.39 8.69 1.04
CA ARG A 17 12.65 8.22 1.65
C ARG A 17 12.63 6.74 2.01
N GLY A 18 11.45 6.19 2.28
CA GLY A 18 11.29 4.79 2.70
C GLY A 18 10.47 3.94 1.72
N ARG A 19 9.85 4.56 0.70
CA ARG A 19 8.98 3.85 -0.26
C ARG A 19 9.63 3.79 -1.63
N ARG A 20 9.93 2.57 -2.06
CA ARG A 20 10.48 2.25 -3.37
C ARG A 20 9.88 0.95 -3.86
N ALA A 21 9.27 0.96 -5.04
CA ALA A 21 8.68 -0.24 -5.60
C ALA A 21 9.71 -1.38 -5.70
N ASP A 22 9.38 -2.54 -5.15
CA ASP A 22 10.18 -3.75 -5.37
C ASP A 22 9.95 -4.25 -6.80
N PRO A 23 11.02 -4.49 -7.59
CA PRO A 23 10.88 -4.87 -9.00
C PRO A 23 10.08 -6.16 -9.22
N ARG A 24 10.11 -7.10 -8.27
CA ARG A 24 9.39 -8.38 -8.36
C ARG A 24 7.90 -8.19 -8.15
N ILE A 25 7.52 -7.33 -7.22
CA ILE A 25 6.11 -6.94 -6.97
C ILE A 25 5.62 -6.09 -8.14
N GLU A 26 6.42 -5.11 -8.58
CA GLU A 26 6.11 -4.27 -9.75
C GLU A 26 5.82 -5.11 -11.00
N ALA A 27 6.62 -6.13 -11.27
CA ALA A 27 6.40 -7.04 -12.39
C ALA A 27 5.04 -7.77 -12.31
N ARG A 28 4.58 -8.15 -11.10
CA ARG A 28 3.26 -8.77 -10.90
C ARG A 28 2.13 -7.79 -11.15
N VAL A 29 2.25 -6.56 -10.65
CA VAL A 29 1.27 -5.49 -10.90
C VAL A 29 1.18 -5.18 -12.40
N HIS A 30 2.32 -5.05 -13.09
CA HIS A 30 2.35 -4.80 -14.53
C HIS A 30 1.78 -5.97 -15.35
N ALA A 31 2.05 -7.21 -14.95
CA ALA A 31 1.47 -8.40 -15.59
C ALA A 31 -0.06 -8.42 -15.47
N ALA A 32 -0.60 -7.96 -14.33
CA ALA A 32 -2.05 -7.86 -14.15
C ALA A 32 -2.72 -6.84 -15.09
N LEU A 33 -2.00 -5.81 -15.53
CA LEU A 33 -2.50 -4.84 -16.53
C LEU A 33 -2.62 -5.44 -17.93
N GLY A 34 -1.96 -6.58 -18.20
CA GLY A 34 -1.99 -7.26 -19.49
C GLY A 34 -1.44 -6.41 -20.64
N ASP A 35 -2.16 -6.39 -21.75
CA ASP A 35 -1.80 -5.70 -22.99
C ASP A 35 -2.33 -4.25 -23.08
N ALA A 36 -2.82 -3.69 -21.95
CA ALA A 36 -3.26 -2.31 -21.88
C ALA A 36 -2.16 -1.35 -22.35
N ARG A 37 -2.48 -0.45 -23.27
CA ARG A 37 -1.55 0.56 -23.81
C ARG A 37 -1.69 1.89 -23.09
N THR A 38 -2.88 2.19 -22.58
CA THR A 38 -3.20 3.38 -21.81
C THR A 38 -3.67 2.98 -20.41
N VAL A 39 -3.04 3.54 -19.38
CA VAL A 39 -3.31 3.20 -17.98
C VAL A 39 -3.60 4.48 -17.19
N LEU A 40 -4.65 4.46 -16.39
CA LEU A 40 -4.89 5.47 -15.36
C LEU A 40 -4.38 4.96 -14.01
N ASN A 41 -3.47 5.69 -13.37
CA ASN A 41 -3.05 5.42 -12.00
C ASN A 41 -3.81 6.35 -11.02
N VAL A 42 -4.66 5.78 -10.18
CA VAL A 42 -5.56 6.52 -9.26
C VAL A 42 -5.02 6.49 -7.84
N GLY A 43 -4.86 7.68 -7.23
CA GLY A 43 -4.13 7.84 -5.97
C GLY A 43 -2.64 7.56 -6.16
N ALA A 44 -2.11 8.16 -7.21
CA ALA A 44 -0.81 7.79 -7.77
C ALA A 44 0.38 8.16 -6.88
N GLY A 45 0.19 9.03 -5.91
CA GLY A 45 1.27 9.49 -5.04
C GLY A 45 2.45 10.01 -5.84
N THR A 46 3.63 9.51 -5.47
CA THR A 46 4.89 9.85 -6.14
C THR A 46 5.18 9.04 -7.40
N GLY A 47 4.28 8.11 -7.80
CA GLY A 47 4.39 7.32 -9.01
C GLY A 47 4.98 5.92 -8.83
N SER A 48 4.94 5.37 -7.61
CA SER A 48 5.34 3.98 -7.37
C SER A 48 4.49 3.01 -8.19
N TYR A 49 5.12 1.96 -8.72
CA TYR A 49 4.48 0.92 -9.53
C TYR A 49 3.92 1.40 -10.89
N GLU A 50 4.22 2.62 -11.35
CA GLU A 50 3.81 3.08 -12.68
C GLU A 50 4.61 2.38 -13.80
N PRO A 51 3.95 1.72 -14.78
CA PRO A 51 4.65 1.12 -15.89
C PRO A 51 5.28 2.20 -16.80
N ARG A 52 6.51 1.95 -17.24
CA ARG A 52 7.28 2.87 -18.09
C ARG A 52 7.23 2.53 -19.58
N ASP A 53 6.65 1.38 -19.91
CA ASP A 53 6.57 0.82 -21.27
C ASP A 53 5.28 1.17 -22.00
N ARG A 54 4.40 1.94 -21.34
CA ARG A 54 3.08 2.32 -21.88
C ARG A 54 2.69 3.73 -21.43
N TRP A 55 1.66 4.28 -22.06
CA TRP A 55 1.18 5.61 -21.68
C TRP A 55 0.44 5.55 -20.34
N VAL A 56 0.81 6.41 -19.40
CA VAL A 56 0.19 6.52 -18.08
C VAL A 56 -0.29 7.96 -17.86
N LEU A 57 -1.50 8.09 -17.33
CA LEU A 57 -2.00 9.31 -16.70
C LEU A 57 -2.17 9.03 -15.21
N ALA A 58 -1.73 9.96 -14.37
CA ALA A 58 -1.88 9.84 -12.92
C ALA A 58 -2.97 10.79 -12.39
N VAL A 59 -3.67 10.35 -11.36
CA VAL A 59 -4.59 11.17 -10.55
C VAL A 59 -4.11 11.14 -9.10
N GLU A 60 -3.85 12.33 -8.53
CA GLU A 60 -3.36 12.47 -7.16
C GLU A 60 -3.86 13.79 -6.56
N PRO A 61 -4.65 13.77 -5.46
CA PRO A 61 -5.17 14.98 -4.85
C PRO A 61 -4.11 15.80 -4.11
N SER A 62 -3.10 15.17 -3.47
CA SER A 62 -2.08 15.87 -2.69
C SER A 62 -1.09 16.63 -3.57
N ALA A 63 -0.98 17.93 -3.38
CA ALA A 63 0.00 18.77 -4.06
C ALA A 63 1.44 18.38 -3.66
N THR A 64 1.65 18.03 -2.39
CA THR A 64 2.94 17.58 -1.86
C THR A 64 3.39 16.29 -2.53
N MET A 65 2.50 15.32 -2.72
CA MET A 65 2.82 14.07 -3.40
C MET A 65 3.11 14.30 -4.90
N ARG A 66 2.30 15.11 -5.58
CA ARG A 66 2.55 15.47 -6.98
C ARG A 66 3.91 16.16 -7.18
N ALA A 67 4.29 17.06 -6.26
CA ALA A 67 5.56 17.77 -6.34
C ALA A 67 6.80 16.87 -6.15
N GLN A 68 6.65 15.72 -5.53
CA GLN A 68 7.73 14.75 -5.30
C GLN A 68 7.86 13.72 -6.43
N ARG A 69 7.02 13.77 -7.46
CA ARG A 69 7.13 12.85 -8.59
C ARG A 69 8.46 13.05 -9.30
N PRO A 70 9.19 11.96 -9.60
CA PRO A 70 10.51 12.08 -10.22
C PRO A 70 10.41 12.63 -11.65
N PRO A 71 11.50 13.26 -12.15
CA PRO A 71 11.56 13.66 -13.54
C PRO A 71 11.29 12.48 -14.48
N GLY A 72 10.39 12.68 -15.45
CA GLY A 72 9.99 11.63 -16.39
C GLY A 72 8.86 10.70 -15.88
N ALA A 73 8.35 10.89 -14.67
CA ALA A 73 7.11 10.24 -14.25
C ALA A 73 5.92 10.69 -15.11
N ALA A 74 4.88 9.88 -15.15
CA ALA A 74 3.65 10.21 -15.84
C ALA A 74 3.07 11.57 -15.37
N PRO A 75 2.43 12.36 -16.24
CA PRO A 75 1.77 13.59 -15.82
C PRO A 75 0.66 13.27 -14.82
N ALA A 76 0.59 14.05 -13.75
CA ALA A 76 -0.41 13.89 -12.70
C ALA A 76 -1.37 15.07 -12.68
N ILE A 77 -2.67 14.79 -12.69
CA ILE A 77 -3.74 15.77 -12.53
C ILE A 77 -4.29 15.74 -11.10
N GLU A 78 -4.75 16.91 -10.64
CA GLU A 78 -5.40 17.04 -9.34
C GLU A 78 -6.85 16.59 -9.44
N ALA A 79 -7.14 15.43 -8.85
CA ALA A 79 -8.51 14.96 -8.67
C ALA A 79 -8.54 13.86 -7.59
N THR A 80 -9.73 13.51 -7.13
CA THR A 80 -9.96 12.40 -6.19
C THR A 80 -10.45 11.16 -6.94
N ALA A 81 -10.29 10.01 -6.34
CA ALA A 81 -10.77 8.74 -6.89
C ALA A 81 -12.29 8.75 -7.14
N GLU A 82 -13.05 9.45 -6.29
CA GLU A 82 -14.51 9.51 -6.34
C GLU A 82 -15.07 10.41 -7.44
N ALA A 83 -14.23 11.14 -8.16
CA ALA A 83 -14.63 12.05 -9.23
C ALA A 83 -13.50 12.17 -10.27
N LEU A 84 -13.32 11.12 -11.05
CA LEU A 84 -12.29 11.09 -12.10
C LEU A 84 -12.70 11.97 -13.27
N PRO A 85 -11.85 12.95 -13.70
CA PRO A 85 -12.17 13.90 -14.75
C PRO A 85 -11.89 13.31 -16.14
N LEU A 86 -12.44 12.13 -16.41
CA LEU A 86 -12.30 11.39 -17.65
C LEU A 86 -13.66 10.84 -18.07
N ASP A 87 -13.85 10.71 -19.37
CA ASP A 87 -15.04 10.07 -19.93
C ASP A 87 -15.08 8.57 -19.64
N ASP A 88 -16.23 7.95 -19.86
CA ASP A 88 -16.39 6.50 -19.79
C ASP A 88 -15.46 5.85 -20.82
N ASP A 89 -14.89 4.70 -20.46
CA ASP A 89 -14.01 3.93 -21.35
C ASP A 89 -12.81 4.73 -21.93
N ALA A 90 -12.31 5.74 -21.20
CA ALA A 90 -11.24 6.62 -21.68
C ALA A 90 -9.87 5.93 -21.79
N VAL A 91 -9.61 4.93 -20.95
CA VAL A 91 -8.32 4.21 -20.89
C VAL A 91 -8.51 2.69 -21.02
N ASP A 92 -7.45 1.97 -21.38
CA ASP A 92 -7.51 0.50 -21.51
C ASP A 92 -7.57 -0.17 -20.14
N ALA A 93 -6.87 0.37 -19.12
CA ALA A 93 -6.88 -0.12 -17.76
C ALA A 93 -6.79 1.00 -16.75
N ALA A 94 -7.28 0.75 -15.53
CA ALA A 94 -7.03 1.59 -14.35
C ALA A 94 -6.33 0.78 -13.28
N MET A 95 -5.41 1.42 -12.54
CA MET A 95 -4.71 0.83 -11.42
C MET A 95 -4.78 1.71 -10.18
N ALA A 96 -4.72 1.09 -9.01
CA ALA A 96 -4.59 1.75 -7.72
C ALA A 96 -3.66 0.91 -6.84
N CYS A 97 -2.54 1.49 -6.40
CA CYS A 97 -1.51 0.77 -5.66
C CYS A 97 -1.36 1.34 -4.25
N VAL A 98 -1.70 0.54 -3.24
CA VAL A 98 -1.56 0.87 -1.81
C VAL A 98 -2.22 2.22 -1.46
N THR A 99 -3.43 2.46 -1.96
CA THR A 99 -4.08 3.78 -1.82
C THR A 99 -5.57 3.72 -1.47
N ILE A 100 -6.28 2.64 -1.82
CA ILE A 100 -7.76 2.57 -1.72
C ILE A 100 -8.28 2.75 -0.28
N HIS A 101 -7.48 2.43 0.74
CA HIS A 101 -7.79 2.60 2.15
C HIS A 101 -7.73 4.07 2.62
N HIS A 102 -7.25 4.97 1.77
CA HIS A 102 -7.27 6.41 2.01
C HIS A 102 -8.51 7.10 1.42
N TRP A 103 -9.28 6.39 0.58
CA TRP A 103 -10.42 7.00 -0.11
C TRP A 103 -11.63 7.14 0.81
N PRO A 104 -12.18 8.35 0.97
CA PRO A 104 -13.36 8.59 1.81
C PRO A 104 -14.58 7.75 1.43
N ARG A 105 -14.73 7.45 0.14
CA ARG A 105 -15.82 6.64 -0.41
C ARG A 105 -15.24 5.64 -1.38
N ARG A 106 -14.60 4.59 -0.85
CA ARG A 106 -13.89 3.56 -1.63
C ARG A 106 -14.75 2.97 -2.74
N GLU A 107 -15.99 2.56 -2.42
CA GLU A 107 -16.92 2.02 -3.42
C GLU A 107 -17.08 2.94 -4.63
N ARG A 108 -17.21 4.25 -4.38
CA ARG A 108 -17.36 5.24 -5.46
C ARG A 108 -16.07 5.36 -6.28
N GLY A 109 -14.92 5.37 -5.62
CA GLY A 109 -13.63 5.39 -6.30
C GLY A 109 -13.44 4.16 -7.20
N LEU A 110 -13.74 2.97 -6.70
CA LEU A 110 -13.69 1.74 -7.48
C LEU A 110 -14.72 1.73 -8.63
N ALA A 111 -15.92 2.30 -8.42
CA ALA A 111 -16.90 2.46 -9.49
C ALA A 111 -16.41 3.43 -10.58
N GLU A 112 -15.77 4.54 -10.22
CA GLU A 112 -15.15 5.47 -11.16
C GLU A 112 -14.00 4.82 -11.96
N MET A 113 -13.13 4.04 -11.30
CA MET A 113 -12.10 3.26 -12.01
C MET A 113 -12.70 2.32 -13.06
N ARG A 114 -13.81 1.66 -12.72
CA ARG A 114 -14.52 0.79 -13.67
C ARG A 114 -15.19 1.57 -14.80
N ARG A 115 -15.69 2.77 -14.52
CA ARG A 115 -16.32 3.63 -15.53
C ARG A 115 -15.32 4.09 -16.57
N VAL A 116 -14.14 4.52 -16.15
CA VAL A 116 -13.12 5.08 -17.04
C VAL A 116 -12.28 4.03 -17.77
N ALA A 117 -12.22 2.80 -17.25
CA ALA A 117 -11.44 1.71 -17.83
C ALA A 117 -12.33 0.79 -18.68
N ARG A 118 -12.06 0.74 -19.99
CA ARG A 118 -12.76 -0.19 -20.92
C ARG A 118 -12.43 -1.66 -20.70
N GLY A 119 -11.33 -1.95 -20.01
CA GLY A 119 -10.83 -3.30 -19.80
C GLY A 119 -10.58 -3.61 -18.32
N ARG A 120 -9.33 -3.68 -17.91
CA ARG A 120 -8.92 -4.15 -16.59
C ARG A 120 -8.93 -3.06 -15.54
N VAL A 121 -9.31 -3.43 -14.31
CA VAL A 121 -9.05 -2.66 -13.11
C VAL A 121 -8.15 -3.49 -12.21
N VAL A 122 -7.00 -2.96 -11.84
CA VAL A 122 -5.99 -3.60 -11.00
C VAL A 122 -5.89 -2.85 -9.68
N VAL A 123 -6.12 -3.53 -8.58
CA VAL A 123 -5.95 -2.98 -7.23
C VAL A 123 -4.88 -3.78 -6.53
N PHE A 124 -3.79 -3.11 -6.17
CA PHE A 124 -2.74 -3.65 -5.32
C PHE A 124 -2.96 -3.14 -3.90
N THR A 125 -3.26 -4.05 -2.97
CA THR A 125 -3.65 -3.71 -1.58
C THR A 125 -3.28 -4.83 -0.63
N PHE A 126 -3.59 -4.68 0.65
CA PHE A 126 -3.26 -5.64 1.71
C PHE A 126 -4.49 -6.34 2.25
N ASP A 127 -4.33 -7.64 2.55
CA ASP A 127 -5.24 -8.42 3.39
C ASP A 127 -4.65 -8.54 4.80
N LEU A 128 -5.09 -7.69 5.71
CA LEU A 128 -4.52 -7.61 7.06
C LEU A 128 -4.78 -8.85 7.93
N ASP A 129 -5.66 -9.77 7.51
CA ASP A 129 -5.88 -11.03 8.20
C ASP A 129 -4.78 -12.06 7.91
N ARG A 130 -3.93 -11.78 6.91
CA ARG A 130 -2.82 -12.64 6.50
C ARG A 130 -1.43 -12.10 6.85
N LEU A 131 -1.35 -11.09 7.70
CA LEU A 131 -0.08 -10.57 8.20
C LEU A 131 0.74 -11.63 8.95
N PRO A 132 2.08 -11.51 9.00
CA PRO A 132 2.91 -12.38 9.84
C PRO A 132 2.44 -12.38 11.30
N PRO A 133 2.40 -13.55 11.97
CA PRO A 133 1.87 -13.66 13.34
C PRO A 133 2.50 -12.68 14.34
N TRP A 134 3.81 -12.41 14.21
CA TRP A 134 4.48 -11.47 15.09
C TRP A 134 4.02 -10.02 14.87
N GLN A 135 3.72 -9.62 13.63
CA GLN A 135 3.17 -8.29 13.36
C GLN A 135 1.78 -8.14 13.98
N LEU A 136 0.96 -9.18 13.94
CA LEU A 136 -0.33 -9.20 14.63
C LEU A 136 -0.19 -9.13 16.16
N ASP A 137 0.88 -9.69 16.73
CA ASP A 137 1.10 -9.68 18.17
C ASP A 137 1.68 -8.34 18.67
N TYR A 138 2.75 -7.84 18.08
CA TYR A 138 3.41 -6.61 18.52
C TYR A 138 2.69 -5.34 18.08
N LEU A 139 2.06 -5.34 16.92
CA LEU A 139 1.51 -4.17 16.27
C LEU A 139 -0.02 -4.16 16.27
N ARG A 140 -0.61 -4.90 17.19
CA ARG A 140 -2.07 -5.10 17.29
C ARG A 140 -2.86 -3.80 17.22
N GLU A 141 -2.47 -2.77 17.99
CA GLU A 141 -3.16 -1.48 18.04
C GLU A 141 -3.22 -0.84 16.64
N GLY A 142 -2.10 -0.84 15.91
CA GLY A 142 -2.01 -0.30 14.56
C GLY A 142 -2.77 -1.14 13.52
N VAL A 143 -2.67 -2.47 13.62
CA VAL A 143 -3.40 -3.38 12.74
C VAL A 143 -4.92 -3.24 12.90
N GLU A 144 -5.42 -3.04 14.11
CA GLU A 144 -6.85 -2.82 14.36
C GLU A 144 -7.35 -1.51 13.73
N VAL A 145 -6.56 -0.43 13.83
CA VAL A 145 -6.86 0.85 13.19
C VAL A 145 -6.88 0.70 11.66
N GLU A 146 -5.87 0.05 11.09
CA GLU A 146 -5.78 -0.16 9.64
C GLU A 146 -6.85 -1.12 9.12
N ARG A 147 -7.21 -2.17 9.89
CA ARG A 147 -8.27 -3.11 9.50
C ARG A 147 -9.60 -2.40 9.26
N ALA A 148 -9.93 -1.39 10.05
CA ALA A 148 -11.15 -0.60 9.84
C ALA A 148 -11.10 0.20 8.53
N ARG A 149 -9.91 0.56 8.03
CA ARG A 149 -9.70 1.34 6.80
C ARG A 149 -9.60 0.48 5.55
N PHE A 150 -8.88 -0.64 5.62
CA PHE A 150 -8.71 -1.55 4.48
C PHE A 150 -9.99 -2.35 4.20
N GLY A 151 -10.69 -2.80 5.23
CA GLY A 151 -11.80 -3.74 5.11
C GLY A 151 -11.32 -5.13 4.65
N ALA A 152 -12.27 -6.04 4.48
CA ALA A 152 -11.98 -7.37 3.96
C ALA A 152 -11.68 -7.34 2.46
N ILE A 153 -10.74 -8.17 2.00
CA ILE A 153 -10.35 -8.23 0.58
C ILE A 153 -11.52 -8.70 -0.31
N GLU A 154 -12.40 -9.55 0.21
CA GLU A 154 -13.60 -10.00 -0.49
C GLU A 154 -14.58 -8.85 -0.73
N ALA A 155 -14.65 -7.88 0.19
CA ALA A 155 -15.47 -6.68 0.01
C ALA A 155 -14.93 -5.82 -1.14
N VAL A 156 -13.61 -5.63 -1.23
CA VAL A 156 -12.98 -4.92 -2.35
C VAL A 156 -13.28 -5.62 -3.68
N ALA A 157 -13.15 -6.95 -3.72
CA ALA A 157 -13.47 -7.74 -4.91
C ALA A 157 -14.95 -7.63 -5.30
N ALA A 158 -15.85 -7.62 -4.33
CA ALA A 158 -17.29 -7.45 -4.56
C ALA A 158 -17.61 -6.04 -5.09
N GLU A 159 -17.02 -4.98 -4.51
CA GLU A 159 -17.14 -3.59 -4.95
C GLU A 159 -16.65 -3.40 -6.40
N LEU A 160 -15.65 -4.18 -6.82
CA LEU A 160 -15.19 -4.25 -8.22
C LEU A 160 -16.14 -5.06 -9.12
N GLY A 161 -17.33 -5.48 -8.63
CA GLY A 161 -18.36 -6.16 -9.40
C GLY A 161 -18.27 -7.68 -9.41
N GLY A 162 -17.50 -8.27 -8.50
CA GLY A 162 -17.47 -9.71 -8.22
C GLY A 162 -16.92 -10.61 -9.35
N ARG A 163 -16.34 -10.04 -10.41
CA ARG A 163 -15.71 -10.78 -11.51
C ARG A 163 -14.18 -10.79 -11.41
N GLY A 164 -13.67 -10.23 -10.32
CA GLY A 164 -12.23 -10.10 -10.07
C GLY A 164 -11.64 -11.43 -9.58
N ARG A 165 -10.32 -11.54 -9.76
CA ARG A 165 -9.47 -12.58 -9.18
C ARG A 165 -8.60 -11.90 -8.13
N VAL A 166 -8.56 -12.46 -6.93
CA VAL A 166 -7.59 -12.10 -5.90
C VAL A 166 -6.37 -13.01 -6.07
N GLU A 167 -5.20 -12.43 -6.16
CA GLU A 167 -3.93 -13.15 -6.24
C GLU A 167 -3.02 -12.67 -5.12
N ALA A 168 -2.49 -13.59 -4.33
CA ALA A 168 -1.43 -13.26 -3.39
C ALA A 168 -0.11 -12.99 -4.13
N ILE A 169 0.62 -11.96 -3.69
CA ILE A 169 1.96 -11.66 -4.16
C ILE A 169 2.93 -11.99 -3.03
N PRO A 170 3.84 -12.98 -3.19
CA PRO A 170 4.83 -13.25 -2.17
C PRO A 170 5.74 -12.04 -1.93
N THR A 171 5.86 -11.62 -0.67
CA THR A 171 6.76 -10.54 -0.27
C THR A 171 8.17 -11.11 -0.09
N PRO A 172 9.16 -10.69 -0.88
CA PRO A 172 10.53 -11.20 -0.78
C PRO A 172 11.18 -10.87 0.57
N ALA A 173 12.10 -11.71 1.05
CA ALA A 173 12.83 -11.51 2.30
C ALA A 173 13.65 -10.21 2.32
N ASP A 174 14.18 -9.84 1.18
CA ASP A 174 14.95 -8.62 0.93
C ASP A 174 14.13 -7.54 0.20
N CYS A 175 12.81 -7.50 0.41
CA CYS A 175 11.91 -6.54 -0.22
C CYS A 175 12.46 -5.12 -0.11
N GLU A 176 12.52 -4.42 -1.26
CA GLU A 176 13.05 -3.06 -1.35
C GLU A 176 12.02 -1.99 -0.97
N ASP A 177 10.73 -2.29 -1.01
CA ASP A 177 9.69 -1.33 -0.59
C ASP A 177 9.59 -1.27 0.95
N GLY A 178 9.19 -0.13 1.47
CA GLY A 178 9.07 0.13 2.91
C GLY A 178 7.64 0.04 3.43
N PHE A 179 6.73 -0.68 2.76
CA PHE A 179 5.42 -0.93 3.31
C PHE A 179 5.49 -1.86 4.53
N PHE A 180 4.44 -1.87 5.31
CA PHE A 180 4.40 -2.49 6.62
C PHE A 180 4.84 -3.96 6.65
N GLU A 181 4.31 -4.81 5.75
CA GLU A 181 4.67 -6.23 5.69
C GLU A 181 6.08 -6.48 5.14
N ALA A 182 6.70 -5.55 4.43
CA ALA A 182 8.02 -5.74 3.83
C ALA A 182 9.11 -6.16 4.83
N PHE A 183 8.87 -5.94 6.12
CA PHE A 183 9.77 -6.28 7.21
C PHE A 183 9.41 -7.58 7.94
N TRP A 184 8.63 -8.45 7.31
CA TRP A 184 8.09 -9.68 7.91
C TRP A 184 9.15 -10.59 8.55
N ASN A 185 10.40 -10.61 8.06
CA ASN A 185 11.53 -11.36 8.59
C ASN A 185 12.65 -10.49 9.17
N ARG A 186 12.46 -9.17 9.22
CA ARG A 186 13.45 -8.18 9.67
C ARG A 186 12.85 -7.23 10.72
N PRO A 187 12.40 -7.75 11.87
CA PRO A 187 11.70 -6.96 12.88
C PRO A 187 12.52 -5.78 13.41
N GLU A 188 13.85 -5.92 13.48
CA GLU A 188 14.79 -4.87 13.89
C GLU A 188 14.68 -3.59 13.05
N ALA A 189 14.24 -3.69 11.79
CA ALA A 189 14.02 -2.52 10.94
C ALA A 189 12.96 -1.58 11.53
N LEU A 190 11.97 -2.10 12.26
CA LEU A 190 10.94 -1.28 12.88
C LEU A 190 11.43 -0.51 14.11
N LEU A 191 12.62 -0.80 14.64
CA LEU A 191 13.26 0.00 15.67
C LEU A 191 13.81 1.32 15.12
N GLU A 192 14.00 1.42 13.81
CA GLU A 192 14.51 2.60 13.12
C GLU A 192 13.39 3.64 12.90
N PRO A 193 13.48 4.86 13.46
CA PRO A 193 12.44 5.89 13.29
C PRO A 193 12.14 6.23 11.83
N ARG A 194 13.17 6.21 10.96
CA ARG A 194 13.02 6.48 9.52
C ARG A 194 12.14 5.45 8.80
N VAL A 195 12.15 4.19 9.24
CA VAL A 195 11.31 3.12 8.68
C VAL A 195 9.87 3.35 9.08
N ARG A 196 9.62 3.64 10.36
CA ARG A 196 8.28 3.95 10.86
C ARG A 196 7.68 5.18 10.20
N ALA A 197 8.47 6.24 10.01
CA ALA A 197 8.03 7.48 9.34
C ALA A 197 7.57 7.31 7.88
N SER A 198 7.85 6.17 7.25
CA SER A 198 7.36 5.86 5.88
C SER A 198 6.05 5.08 5.85
N GLN A 199 5.49 4.75 7.02
CA GLN A 199 4.31 3.90 7.17
C GLN A 199 3.20 4.68 7.92
N SER A 200 2.08 4.90 7.26
CA SER A 200 0.97 5.71 7.77
C SER A 200 0.34 5.18 9.07
N MET A 201 0.48 3.89 9.33
CA MET A 201 -0.07 3.24 10.52
C MET A 201 0.42 3.90 11.81
N TRP A 202 1.71 4.27 11.88
CA TRP A 202 2.31 4.84 13.09
C TRP A 202 1.73 6.20 13.49
N GLU A 203 1.26 7.00 12.52
CA GLU A 203 0.59 8.28 12.78
C GLU A 203 -0.83 8.14 13.33
N LEU A 204 -1.40 6.95 13.18
CA LEU A 204 -2.77 6.67 13.62
C LEU A 204 -2.84 6.10 15.02
N LEU A 205 -1.70 5.76 15.62
CA LEU A 205 -1.60 5.23 16.96
C LEU A 205 -2.00 6.26 18.02
N ASP A 206 -2.45 5.78 19.16
CA ASP A 206 -2.66 6.60 20.34
C ASP A 206 -1.32 7.05 20.94
N GLU A 207 -1.35 8.16 21.67
CA GLU A 207 -0.16 8.70 22.35
C GLU A 207 0.55 7.65 23.20
N GLY A 208 1.86 7.54 23.03
CA GLY A 208 2.71 6.58 23.72
C GLY A 208 2.61 5.14 23.22
N ALA A 209 1.78 4.82 22.22
CA ALA A 209 1.68 3.47 21.68
C ALA A 209 2.93 3.07 20.88
N GLU A 210 3.47 4.00 20.09
CA GLU A 210 4.71 3.78 19.35
C GLU A 210 5.86 3.41 20.29
N GLU A 211 6.06 4.16 21.36
CA GLU A 211 7.11 3.91 22.34
C GLU A 211 6.96 2.52 22.99
N ARG A 212 5.75 2.18 23.41
CA ARG A 212 5.48 0.85 24.01
C ARG A 212 5.78 -0.30 23.06
N ILE A 213 5.39 -0.16 21.78
CA ILE A 213 5.64 -1.16 20.76
C ILE A 213 7.14 -1.33 20.51
N VAL A 214 7.85 -0.23 20.33
CA VAL A 214 9.30 -0.22 20.07
C VAL A 214 10.08 -0.79 21.24
N GLU A 215 9.74 -0.39 22.49
CA GLU A 215 10.37 -0.91 23.70
C GLU A 215 10.16 -2.42 23.86
N ARG A 216 8.92 -2.90 23.68
CA ARG A 216 8.60 -4.33 23.76
C ARG A 216 9.34 -5.13 22.68
N LEU A 217 9.28 -4.68 21.43
CA LEU A 217 9.95 -5.36 20.31
C LEU A 217 11.48 -5.38 20.51
N GLY A 218 12.05 -4.25 20.90
CA GLY A 218 13.49 -4.13 21.17
C GLY A 218 13.94 -5.08 22.29
N GLY A 219 13.23 -5.11 23.41
CA GLY A 219 13.54 -5.99 24.54
C GLY A 219 13.43 -7.49 24.18
N ASP A 220 12.42 -7.86 23.39
CA ASP A 220 12.25 -9.25 22.96
C ASP A 220 13.30 -9.66 21.89
N LEU A 221 13.79 -8.73 21.06
CA LEU A 221 14.92 -8.95 20.16
C LEU A 221 16.24 -9.10 20.94
N GLU A 222 16.52 -8.22 21.89
CA GLU A 222 17.73 -8.27 22.72
C GLU A 222 17.82 -9.55 23.56
N SER A 223 16.69 -10.01 24.09
CA SER A 223 16.63 -11.26 24.88
C SER A 223 16.61 -12.53 24.03
N GLY A 224 16.46 -12.44 22.71
CA GLY A 224 16.29 -13.58 21.81
C GLY A 224 14.89 -14.19 21.79
N LEU A 225 13.94 -13.63 22.54
CA LEU A 225 12.57 -14.15 22.65
C LEU A 225 11.82 -14.07 21.30
N TRP A 226 12.08 -13.03 20.51
CA TRP A 226 11.51 -12.94 19.16
C TRP A 226 12.03 -14.09 18.27
N ASP A 227 13.33 -14.35 18.30
CA ASP A 227 13.94 -15.41 17.47
C ASP A 227 13.52 -16.81 17.95
N GLU A 228 13.32 -17.02 19.26
CA GLU A 228 12.76 -18.27 19.76
C GLU A 228 11.38 -18.57 19.16
N ARG A 229 10.54 -17.56 19.01
CA ARG A 229 9.15 -17.70 18.52
C ARG A 229 9.02 -17.64 17.01
N HIS A 230 9.80 -16.79 16.37
CA HIS A 230 9.61 -16.39 14.96
C HIS A 230 10.87 -16.52 14.11
N GLY A 231 11.98 -17.00 14.65
CA GLY A 231 13.27 -17.09 13.96
C GLY A 231 13.22 -17.89 12.65
N HIS A 232 12.30 -18.87 12.56
CA HIS A 232 12.08 -19.62 11.31
C HIS A 232 11.74 -18.70 10.12
N LEU A 233 11.17 -17.52 10.35
CA LEU A 233 10.87 -16.56 9.29
C LEU A 233 12.14 -16.03 8.63
N ARG A 234 13.26 -15.93 9.35
CA ARG A 234 14.53 -15.44 8.79
C ARG A 234 15.15 -16.36 7.75
N GLU A 235 14.73 -17.63 7.73
CA GLU A 235 15.23 -18.65 6.81
C GLU A 235 14.40 -18.74 5.52
N MET A 236 13.26 -18.06 5.46
CA MET A 236 12.35 -18.07 4.31
C MET A 236 12.80 -17.06 3.25
N GLU A 237 12.69 -17.41 1.98
CA GLU A 237 13.00 -16.52 0.85
C GLU A 237 11.89 -15.49 0.57
N SER A 238 10.66 -15.87 0.87
CA SER A 238 9.47 -15.00 0.70
C SER A 238 8.37 -15.40 1.66
N PHE A 239 7.44 -14.49 1.89
CA PHE A 239 6.25 -14.72 2.71
C PHE A 239 4.99 -14.52 1.87
N GLU A 240 4.14 -15.53 1.79
CA GLU A 240 2.79 -15.41 1.21
C GLU A 240 1.84 -14.90 2.28
N GLY A 241 1.75 -13.60 2.39
CA GLY A 241 0.98 -12.94 3.42
C GLY A 241 -0.15 -12.07 2.87
N SER A 242 -0.11 -10.80 3.25
CA SER A 242 -1.20 -9.84 3.03
C SER A 242 -1.24 -9.23 1.63
N LEU A 243 -0.19 -9.36 0.82
CA LEU A 243 -0.17 -8.81 -0.54
C LEU A 243 -0.93 -9.66 -1.55
#